data_240d22d9d43a15e33fa8b641cfa9fb06
#
_entry.id   240d22d9d43a15e33fa8b641cfa9fb06
#
_cell.length_a   1.000
_cell.length_b   1.000
_cell.length_c   1.000
_cell.angle_alpha   90.00
_cell.angle_beta   90.00
_cell.angle_gamma   90.00
#
_symmetry.space_group_name_H-M   'P 1'
#
loop_
_entity.id
_entity.type
_entity.pdbx_description
1 polymer ?
#
loop_
_entity_poly.entity_id
_entity_poly.type
_entity_poly.pdbx_seq_one_letter_code
_entity_poly.pdbx_strand_id
1 'polypeptide(L)'
;MAISPETLNGVYGGSKAFVLALSHSLNHELAGKGVRVQAVLPGAIATDFWDTAGLPVSNLRSGTVMSAENLVDAALAGLDQGEIVTIPSLPDKAEWDAFETARRAMSGRLSAAVPAARYGIGHSN
;
A
#
# COMPACT_ATOMS: atom_id res chain seq x y z
N MET A 1 2.25 3.67 -5.47
CA MET A 1 1.43 4.86 -5.21
C MET A 1 0.91 4.91 -3.79
N ALA A 2 0.23 3.87 -3.29
CA ALA A 2 -0.20 3.86 -1.88
C ALA A 2 0.99 3.86 -0.91
N ILE A 3 2.12 3.28 -1.30
CA ILE A 3 3.34 3.24 -0.50
C ILE A 3 4.17 4.51 -0.70
N SER A 4 4.08 5.12 -1.88
CA SER A 4 4.81 6.34 -2.23
C SER A 4 3.82 7.42 -2.65
N PRO A 5 2.98 7.90 -1.70
CA PRO A 5 1.92 8.85 -2.04
C PRO A 5 2.44 10.19 -2.53
N GLU A 6 3.68 10.54 -2.20
CA GLU A 6 4.30 11.78 -2.61
C GLU A 6 4.57 11.86 -4.11
N THR A 7 4.49 10.75 -4.83
CA THR A 7 4.67 10.75 -6.28
C THR A 7 3.45 11.27 -7.05
N LEU A 8 2.34 11.51 -6.33
CA LEU A 8 1.09 12.00 -6.89
C LEU A 8 0.67 13.27 -6.16
N ASN A 9 -0.40 13.94 -6.64
CA ASN A 9 -0.90 15.10 -5.92
C ASN A 9 -1.42 14.67 -4.54
N GLY A 10 -1.42 15.62 -3.58
CA GLY A 10 -1.67 15.31 -2.18
C GLY A 10 -2.99 14.62 -1.91
N VAL A 11 -4.07 15.06 -2.56
CA VAL A 11 -5.39 14.46 -2.34
C VAL A 11 -5.43 13.03 -2.89
N TYR A 12 -4.95 12.83 -4.11
CA TYR A 12 -4.98 11.51 -4.72
C TYR A 12 -4.04 10.54 -4.01
N GLY A 13 -2.80 10.96 -3.75
CA GLY A 13 -1.84 10.13 -3.03
C GLY A 13 -2.33 9.79 -1.63
N GLY A 14 -2.91 10.77 -0.94
CA GLY A 14 -3.48 10.55 0.39
C GLY A 14 -4.63 9.57 0.38
N SER A 15 -5.52 9.66 -0.63
CA SER A 15 -6.65 8.74 -0.71
C SER A 15 -6.20 7.30 -0.96
N LYS A 16 -5.15 7.10 -1.77
CA LYS A 16 -4.60 5.76 -2.00
C LYS A 16 -3.97 5.18 -0.73
N ALA A 17 -3.24 5.99 0.02
CA ALA A 17 -2.66 5.56 1.28
C ALA A 17 -3.76 5.23 2.31
N PHE A 18 -4.85 5.99 2.32
CA PHE A 18 -6.00 5.72 3.17
C PHE A 18 -6.60 4.34 2.88
N VAL A 19 -6.77 3.99 1.60
CA VAL A 19 -7.33 2.70 1.22
C VAL A 19 -6.45 1.55 1.71
N LEU A 20 -5.13 1.70 1.62
CA LEU A 20 -4.21 0.68 2.14
C LEU A 20 -4.36 0.53 3.66
N ALA A 21 -4.37 1.64 4.39
CA ALA A 21 -4.52 1.61 5.84
C ALA A 21 -5.86 1.02 6.25
N LEU A 22 -6.94 1.39 5.56
CA LEU A 22 -8.27 0.83 5.81
C LEU A 22 -8.28 -0.68 5.57
N SER A 23 -7.63 -1.14 4.51
CA SER A 23 -7.56 -2.57 4.19
C SER A 23 -6.87 -3.35 5.29
N HIS A 24 -5.78 -2.84 5.84
CA HIS A 24 -5.10 -3.46 6.99
C HIS A 24 -6.02 -3.55 8.19
N SER A 25 -6.72 -2.46 8.50
CA SER A 25 -7.62 -2.40 9.64
C SER A 25 -8.78 -3.40 9.49
N LEU A 26 -9.41 -3.41 8.32
CA LEU A 26 -10.51 -4.32 8.04
C LEU A 26 -10.07 -5.78 8.09
N ASN A 27 -8.90 -6.07 7.57
CA ASN A 27 -8.40 -7.44 7.57
C ASN A 27 -8.18 -7.93 9.01
N HIS A 28 -7.65 -7.07 9.88
CA HIS A 28 -7.48 -7.39 11.29
C HIS A 28 -8.81 -7.62 11.99
N GLU A 29 -9.79 -6.74 11.75
CA GLU A 29 -11.13 -6.86 12.36
C GLU A 29 -11.86 -8.11 11.92
N LEU A 30 -11.74 -8.47 10.64
CA LEU A 30 -12.57 -9.52 10.05
C LEU A 30 -11.89 -10.88 10.01
N ALA A 31 -10.63 -10.98 10.39
CA ALA A 31 -9.87 -12.23 10.36
C ALA A 31 -10.56 -13.33 11.18
N GLY A 32 -11.09 -12.99 12.35
CA GLY A 32 -11.78 -13.95 13.22
C GLY A 32 -13.13 -14.38 12.69
N LYS A 33 -13.66 -13.73 11.66
CA LYS A 33 -14.95 -14.05 11.04
C LYS A 33 -14.79 -14.80 9.72
N GLY A 34 -13.57 -15.21 9.39
CA GLY A 34 -13.30 -15.95 8.16
C GLY A 34 -13.35 -15.10 6.89
N VAL A 35 -13.28 -13.76 7.02
CA VAL A 35 -13.28 -12.84 5.88
C VAL A 35 -11.87 -12.34 5.65
N ARG A 36 -11.38 -12.46 4.42
CA ARG A 36 -10.09 -11.91 4.00
C ARG A 36 -10.32 -10.64 3.19
N VAL A 37 -9.52 -9.62 3.48
CA VAL A 37 -9.51 -8.38 2.73
C VAL A 37 -8.17 -8.28 2.02
N GLN A 38 -8.21 -8.20 0.70
CA GLN A 38 -7.00 -8.06 -0.11
C GLN A 38 -6.90 -6.63 -0.64
N ALA A 39 -5.76 -6.00 -0.42
CA ALA A 39 -5.42 -4.74 -1.07
C ALA A 39 -4.56 -5.05 -2.30
N VAL A 40 -4.92 -4.49 -3.44
CA VAL A 40 -4.14 -4.60 -4.66
C VAL A 40 -3.54 -3.23 -4.95
N LEU A 41 -2.23 -3.16 -5.04
CA LEU A 41 -1.49 -1.91 -5.22
C LEU A 41 -0.88 -1.86 -6.63
N PRO A 42 -1.65 -1.48 -7.65
CA PRO A 42 -1.13 -1.40 -9.01
C PRO A 42 -0.31 -0.13 -9.22
N GLY A 43 0.59 -0.19 -10.19
CA GLY A 43 1.17 1.01 -10.75
C GLY A 43 0.26 1.59 -11.82
N ALA A 44 0.82 2.09 -12.93
CA ALA A 44 0.03 2.61 -14.04
C ALA A 44 -0.65 1.47 -14.79
N ILE A 45 -1.95 1.62 -15.05
CA ILE A 45 -2.76 0.63 -15.75
C ILE A 45 -3.33 1.26 -17.00
N ALA A 46 -3.37 0.50 -18.09
CA ALA A 46 -3.92 0.95 -19.36
C ALA A 46 -5.44 0.98 -19.29
N THR A 47 -5.98 2.08 -18.77
CA THR A 47 -7.42 2.32 -18.64
C THR A 47 -7.74 3.75 -19.08
N ASP A 48 -9.03 4.06 -19.20
CA ASP A 48 -9.48 5.40 -19.56
C ASP A 48 -9.23 6.43 -18.46
N PHE A 49 -8.90 5.99 -17.24
CA PHE A 49 -8.67 6.90 -16.12
C PHE A 49 -7.59 7.93 -16.41
N TRP A 50 -6.50 7.51 -17.09
CA TRP A 50 -5.37 8.40 -17.35
C TRP A 50 -5.75 9.55 -18.28
N ASP A 51 -6.58 9.28 -19.27
CA ASP A 51 -7.08 10.32 -20.16
C ASP A 51 -8.00 11.29 -19.41
N THR A 52 -8.87 10.76 -18.56
CA THR A 52 -9.77 11.56 -17.73
C THR A 52 -9.00 12.44 -16.75
N ALA A 53 -7.89 11.93 -16.21
CA ALA A 53 -7.05 12.66 -15.26
C ALA A 53 -6.12 13.67 -15.95
N GLY A 54 -6.13 13.76 -17.28
CA GLY A 54 -5.26 14.65 -18.03
C GLY A 54 -3.83 14.13 -18.19
N LEU A 55 -3.61 12.84 -17.96
CA LEU A 55 -2.30 12.20 -18.08
C LEU A 55 -2.42 11.00 -19.02
N PRO A 56 -2.34 11.23 -20.34
CA PRO A 56 -2.49 10.15 -21.31
C PRO A 56 -1.47 9.02 -21.07
N VAL A 57 -1.92 7.79 -21.29
CA VAL A 57 -1.06 6.62 -21.16
C VAL A 57 0.20 6.74 -22.00
N SER A 58 0.09 7.37 -23.19
CA SER A 58 1.22 7.58 -24.08
C SER A 58 2.34 8.43 -23.49
N ASN A 59 2.05 9.22 -22.43
CA ASN A 59 3.07 10.03 -21.75
C ASN A 59 3.83 9.24 -20.68
N LEU A 60 3.44 8.00 -20.42
CA LEU A 60 4.10 7.15 -19.43
C LEU A 60 5.20 6.33 -20.11
N ARG A 61 6.20 5.98 -19.32
CA ARG A 61 7.31 5.16 -19.82
C ARG A 61 6.78 3.80 -20.27
N SER A 62 7.21 3.37 -21.46
CA SER A 62 6.86 2.02 -21.92
C SER A 62 7.46 0.99 -20.93
N GLY A 63 6.72 -0.08 -20.67
CA GLY A 63 7.12 -1.07 -19.68
C GLY A 63 6.69 -0.75 -18.25
N THR A 64 6.12 0.44 -18.00
CA THR A 64 5.59 0.79 -16.69
C THR A 64 4.07 0.80 -16.63
N VAL A 65 3.41 0.52 -17.75
CA VAL A 65 1.96 0.47 -17.84
C VAL A 65 1.52 -0.98 -18.02
N MET A 66 0.72 -1.46 -17.09
CA MET A 66 0.21 -2.83 -17.10
C MET A 66 -1.18 -2.86 -17.72
N SER A 67 -1.50 -3.94 -18.46
CA SER A 67 -2.86 -4.12 -18.96
C SER A 67 -3.81 -4.46 -17.79
N ALA A 68 -5.08 -4.10 -17.95
CA ALA A 68 -6.09 -4.44 -16.95
C ALA A 68 -6.20 -5.95 -16.77
N GLU A 69 -6.06 -6.72 -17.85
CA GLU A 69 -6.12 -8.18 -17.79
C GLU A 69 -5.00 -8.76 -16.93
N ASN A 70 -3.77 -8.30 -17.14
CA ASN A 70 -2.63 -8.75 -16.35
C ASN A 70 -2.79 -8.35 -14.87
N LEU A 71 -3.35 -7.17 -14.61
CA LEU A 71 -3.62 -6.74 -13.24
C LEU A 71 -4.58 -7.70 -12.54
N VAL A 72 -5.69 -8.04 -13.20
CA VAL A 72 -6.69 -8.94 -12.63
C VAL A 72 -6.10 -10.33 -12.39
N ASP A 73 -5.35 -10.84 -13.36
CA ASP A 73 -4.72 -12.16 -13.23
C ASP A 73 -3.74 -12.19 -12.05
N ALA A 74 -2.95 -11.15 -11.89
CA ALA A 74 -2.02 -11.05 -10.76
C ALA A 74 -2.76 -10.95 -9.42
N ALA A 75 -3.85 -10.18 -9.37
CA ALA A 75 -4.64 -10.04 -8.15
C ALA A 75 -5.24 -11.38 -7.73
N LEU A 76 -5.78 -12.14 -8.67
CA LEU A 76 -6.34 -13.45 -8.38
C LEU A 76 -5.26 -14.45 -7.95
N ALA A 77 -4.11 -14.42 -8.61
CA ALA A 77 -2.98 -15.26 -8.22
C ALA A 77 -2.49 -14.93 -6.81
N GLY A 78 -2.41 -13.65 -6.48
CA GLY A 78 -2.03 -13.21 -5.14
C GLY A 78 -3.03 -13.69 -4.09
N LEU A 79 -4.31 -13.59 -4.39
CA LEU A 79 -5.36 -14.07 -3.50
C LEU A 79 -5.22 -15.57 -3.25
N ASP A 80 -4.98 -16.34 -4.31
CA ASP A 80 -4.79 -17.79 -4.20
C ASP A 80 -3.55 -18.15 -3.38
N GLN A 81 -2.53 -17.30 -3.41
CA GLN A 81 -1.30 -17.49 -2.62
C GLN A 81 -1.45 -17.01 -1.17
N GLY A 82 -2.60 -16.48 -0.80
CA GLY A 82 -2.86 -16.02 0.55
C GLY A 82 -2.35 -14.61 0.84
N GLU A 83 -2.02 -13.83 -0.18
CA GLU A 83 -1.56 -12.46 0.02
C GLU A 83 -2.71 -11.55 0.45
N ILE A 84 -2.49 -10.75 1.47
CA ILE A 84 -3.44 -9.71 1.86
C ILE A 84 -3.10 -8.37 1.22
N VAL A 85 -1.87 -8.21 0.76
CA VAL A 85 -1.43 -7.08 -0.06
C VAL A 85 -0.73 -7.64 -1.28
N THR A 86 -1.24 -7.31 -2.46
CA THR A 86 -0.68 -7.77 -3.72
C THR A 86 -0.16 -6.58 -4.50
N ILE A 87 1.12 -6.63 -4.85
CA ILE A 87 1.80 -5.59 -5.63
C ILE A 87 2.25 -6.24 -6.94
N PRO A 88 1.40 -6.19 -7.98
CA PRO A 88 1.65 -6.97 -9.20
C PRO A 88 2.98 -6.69 -9.90
N SER A 89 3.50 -5.48 -9.77
CA SER A 89 4.73 -5.08 -10.44
C SER A 89 6.00 -5.29 -9.60
N LEU A 90 5.87 -5.70 -8.35
CA LEU A 90 7.02 -5.90 -7.47
C LEU A 90 7.55 -7.33 -7.63
N PRO A 91 8.76 -7.52 -8.20
CA PRO A 91 9.26 -8.85 -8.48
C PRO A 91 9.53 -9.71 -7.24
N ASP A 92 10.02 -9.10 -6.18
CA ASP A 92 10.42 -9.84 -4.98
C ASP A 92 9.54 -9.47 -3.80
N LYS A 93 8.73 -10.42 -3.38
CA LYS A 93 7.85 -10.26 -2.23
C LYS A 93 8.62 -9.91 -0.95
N ALA A 94 9.89 -10.30 -0.86
CA ALA A 94 10.70 -10.02 0.33
C ALA A 94 10.84 -8.51 0.58
N GLU A 95 10.80 -7.67 -0.44
CA GLU A 95 10.84 -6.23 -0.26
C GLU A 95 9.61 -5.71 0.50
N TRP A 96 8.44 -6.19 0.14
CA TRP A 96 7.22 -5.84 0.87
C TRP A 96 7.24 -6.41 2.29
N ASP A 97 7.66 -7.67 2.44
CA ASP A 97 7.71 -8.30 3.75
C ASP A 97 8.65 -7.56 4.70
N ALA A 98 9.78 -7.05 4.20
CA ALA A 98 10.71 -6.24 5.00
C ALA A 98 10.06 -4.93 5.47
N PHE A 99 9.32 -4.27 4.58
CA PHE A 99 8.59 -3.05 4.94
C PHE A 99 7.57 -3.33 6.04
N GLU A 100 6.78 -4.38 5.88
CA GLU A 100 5.76 -4.76 6.86
C GLU A 100 6.35 -5.16 8.19
N THR A 101 7.46 -5.89 8.18
CA THR A 101 8.14 -6.28 9.41
C THR A 101 8.61 -5.06 10.18
N ALA A 102 9.21 -4.08 9.49
CA ALA A 102 9.67 -2.85 10.12
C ALA A 102 8.50 -2.03 10.68
N ARG A 103 7.41 -1.93 9.93
CA ARG A 103 6.21 -1.22 10.35
C ARG A 103 5.63 -1.83 11.62
N ARG A 104 5.44 -3.13 11.62
CA ARG A 104 4.85 -3.85 12.76
C ARG A 104 5.74 -3.83 13.98
N ALA A 105 7.05 -3.82 13.79
CA ALA A 105 8.00 -3.78 14.90
C ALA A 105 7.87 -2.52 15.73
N MET A 106 7.37 -1.43 15.14
CA MET A 106 7.17 -0.18 15.86
C MET A 106 5.91 -0.15 16.71
N SER A 107 4.95 -1.03 16.45
CA SER A 107 3.58 -0.91 16.99
C SER A 107 3.53 -0.81 18.52
N GLY A 108 4.40 -1.52 19.22
CA GLY A 108 4.44 -1.47 20.69
C GLY A 108 5.11 -0.23 21.25
N ARG A 109 5.66 0.64 20.41
CA ARG A 109 6.41 1.81 20.84
C ARG A 109 5.82 3.13 20.34
N LEU A 110 4.62 3.09 19.77
CA LEU A 110 3.99 4.28 19.18
C LEU A 110 3.22 5.11 20.17
N SER A 111 3.04 4.63 21.39
CA SER A 111 2.33 5.36 22.44
C SER A 111 3.14 5.27 23.73
N ALA A 112 3.47 6.42 24.29
CA ALA A 112 4.21 6.52 25.53
C ALA A 112 3.77 7.77 26.28
N ALA A 113 3.98 7.75 27.61
CA ALA A 113 3.56 8.86 28.46
C ALA A 113 4.47 10.09 28.31
N VAL A 114 5.70 9.90 27.84
CA VAL A 114 6.67 10.98 27.69
C VAL A 114 7.33 10.89 26.32
N PRO A 115 7.84 12.01 25.78
CA PRO A 115 8.55 12.00 24.50
C PRO A 115 9.80 11.12 24.55
N ALA A 116 10.17 10.58 23.40
CA ALA A 116 11.40 9.81 23.28
C ALA A 116 12.62 10.68 23.62
N ALA A 117 13.64 10.05 24.20
CA ALA A 117 14.86 10.74 24.64
C ALA A 117 15.54 11.56 23.54
N ARG A 118 15.40 11.15 22.28
CA ARG A 118 16.02 11.84 21.14
C ARG A 118 15.51 13.26 20.91
N TYR A 119 14.37 13.62 21.51
CA TYR A 119 13.83 14.98 21.40
C TYR A 119 14.39 15.92 22.47
N GLY A 120 15.19 15.43 23.42
CA GLY A 120 15.83 16.25 24.42
C GLY A 120 14.88 16.85 25.48
N ILE A 121 13.68 16.36 25.58
CA ILE A 121 12.70 16.83 26.57
C ILE A 121 12.79 15.92 27.79
N GLY A 122 13.50 16.39 28.81
CA GLY A 122 13.81 15.58 29.98
C GLY A 122 12.78 15.71 31.07
N HIS A 123 11.60 15.15 30.94
CA HIS A 123 10.65 15.03 32.02
C HIS A 123 10.57 13.60 32.50
N SER A 124 11.10 13.35 33.65
CA SER A 124 10.92 12.09 34.33
C SER A 124 9.67 12.17 35.20
N ASN A 125 8.72 11.36 34.90
CA ASN A 125 7.54 11.19 35.75
C ASN A 125 7.48 9.75 36.23
#